data_d9b2d73873405d214c0e07237515cad5
#
_entry.id   d9b2d73873405d214c0e07237515cad5
#
_cell.length_a   1.000
_cell.length_b   1.000
_cell.length_c   1.000
_cell.angle_alpha   90.00
_cell.angle_beta   90.00
_cell.angle_gamma   90.00
#
_symmetry.space_group_name_H-M   'P 1'
#
loop_
_entity.id
_entity.type
_entity.pdbx_description
1 polymer ?
#
loop_
_entity_poly.entity_id
_entity_poly.type
_entity_poly.pdbx_seq_one_letter_code
_entity_poly.pdbx_strand_id
1 'polypeptide(L)'
;NSFTCCNCNYDIHINDYGFFERISTGKLHFDNIRDWYYWQEKYLLEDIQKKFEIGYQDCLFEDKGSKIYYGKEDADLQSIGQADVKLFMDRIDLCFQENSKQITFNFNDLQAINPQVHERLEIYYKNEPYRIIGSREGVSALKWEVAVNAIWKKLGQENKLSPYINM
;
A
#
# COMPACT_ATOMS: atom_id res chain seq x y z
N ASN A 1 5.42 -6.64 -21.41
CA ASN A 1 5.91 -5.94 -20.23
C ASN A 1 7.05 -6.75 -19.60
N SER A 2 8.19 -6.11 -19.31
CA SER A 2 9.36 -6.78 -18.73
C SER A 2 9.81 -6.03 -17.48
N PHE A 3 10.38 -6.73 -16.52
CA PHE A 3 11.03 -6.13 -15.37
C PHE A 3 12.30 -6.90 -14.97
N THR A 4 13.23 -6.19 -14.37
CA THR A 4 14.49 -6.72 -13.86
C THR A 4 14.55 -6.48 -12.36
N CYS A 5 14.87 -7.51 -11.59
CA CYS A 5 15.10 -7.37 -10.16
C CYS A 5 16.41 -6.61 -9.91
N CYS A 6 16.36 -5.47 -9.23
CA CYS A 6 17.54 -4.65 -8.96
C CYS A 6 18.55 -5.31 -7.99
N ASN A 7 18.15 -6.35 -7.25
CA ASN A 7 19.04 -7.05 -6.32
C ASN A 7 19.79 -8.24 -6.95
N CYS A 8 19.15 -8.99 -7.86
CA CYS A 8 19.71 -10.22 -8.41
C CYS A 8 19.74 -10.26 -9.94
N ASN A 9 19.37 -9.17 -10.60
CA ASN A 9 19.28 -9.05 -12.06
C ASN A 9 18.40 -10.15 -12.71
N TYR A 10 17.41 -10.66 -11.97
CA TYR A 10 16.45 -11.61 -12.49
C TYR A 10 15.49 -10.91 -13.44
N ASP A 11 15.55 -11.31 -14.72
CA ASP A 11 14.72 -10.73 -15.77
C ASP A 11 13.52 -11.60 -16.06
N ILE A 12 12.37 -10.95 -16.19
CA ILE A 12 11.11 -11.60 -16.52
C ILE A 12 10.32 -10.79 -17.54
N HIS A 13 9.69 -11.48 -18.46
CA HIS A 13 8.67 -10.93 -19.35
C HIS A 13 7.30 -11.42 -18.89
N ILE A 14 6.32 -10.51 -18.89
CA ILE A 14 4.92 -10.83 -18.61
C ILE A 14 4.17 -10.71 -19.93
N ASN A 15 3.62 -11.83 -20.42
CA ASN A 15 2.82 -11.84 -21.62
C ASN A 15 1.41 -11.25 -21.39
N ASP A 16 0.61 -11.09 -22.45
CA ASP A 16 -0.72 -10.46 -22.41
C ASP A 16 -1.73 -11.24 -21.55
N TYR A 17 -1.45 -12.49 -21.21
CA TYR A 17 -2.28 -13.34 -20.34
C TYR A 17 -1.83 -13.35 -18.88
N GLY A 18 -0.78 -12.60 -18.53
CA GLY A 18 -0.24 -12.53 -17.17
C GLY A 18 0.68 -13.69 -16.78
N PHE A 19 1.12 -14.51 -17.74
CA PHE A 19 2.11 -15.55 -17.50
C PHE A 19 3.53 -15.00 -17.63
N PHE A 20 4.40 -15.54 -16.81
CA PHE A 20 5.81 -15.20 -16.82
C PHE A 20 6.55 -15.99 -17.87
N GLU A 21 7.26 -15.27 -18.72
CA GLU A 21 8.17 -15.81 -19.72
C GLU A 21 9.58 -15.35 -19.38
N ARG A 22 10.51 -16.27 -19.53
CA ARG A 22 11.88 -16.03 -19.13
C ARG A 22 12.65 -15.30 -20.21
N ILE A 23 13.41 -14.26 -19.82
CA ILE A 23 14.30 -13.54 -20.71
C ILE A 23 15.76 -13.98 -20.50
N SER A 24 16.15 -14.29 -19.26
CA SER A 24 17.54 -14.64 -18.91
C SER A 24 17.73 -16.12 -18.52
N THR A 25 18.97 -16.53 -18.27
CA THR A 25 19.30 -17.89 -17.83
C THR A 25 18.97 -18.10 -16.34
N GLY A 26 18.21 -19.11 -15.98
CA GLY A 26 17.80 -19.41 -14.60
C GLY A 26 16.43 -20.10 -14.57
N LYS A 27 15.87 -20.43 -13.44
CA LYS A 27 14.54 -21.06 -13.26
C LYS A 27 13.50 -19.97 -13.05
N LEU A 28 12.32 -20.09 -13.65
CA LEU A 28 11.17 -19.29 -13.24
C LEU A 28 10.83 -19.60 -11.77
N HIS A 29 10.69 -18.57 -10.95
CA HIS A 29 10.27 -18.70 -9.55
C HIS A 29 8.76 -18.79 -9.42
N PHE A 30 8.04 -18.14 -10.35
CA PHE A 30 6.59 -18.13 -10.44
C PHE A 30 6.18 -18.29 -11.89
N ASP A 31 5.06 -18.95 -12.14
CA ASP A 31 4.55 -19.16 -13.50
C ASP A 31 3.71 -17.98 -14.01
N ASN A 32 3.17 -17.19 -13.10
CA ASN A 32 2.29 -16.08 -13.44
C ASN A 32 2.28 -15.00 -12.34
N ILE A 33 1.71 -13.83 -12.69
CA ILE A 33 1.63 -12.67 -11.80
C ILE A 33 0.78 -12.92 -10.55
N ARG A 34 -0.24 -13.76 -10.63
CA ARG A 34 -1.12 -14.10 -9.49
C ARG A 34 -0.36 -14.87 -8.41
N ASP A 35 0.42 -15.88 -8.79
CA ASP A 35 1.17 -16.71 -7.84
C ASP A 35 2.29 -15.89 -7.18
N TRP A 36 2.91 -14.99 -7.95
CA TRP A 36 3.85 -14.02 -7.42
C TRP A 36 3.20 -13.04 -6.43
N TYR A 37 2.00 -12.54 -6.74
CA TYR A 37 1.22 -11.67 -5.85
C TYR A 37 0.89 -12.38 -4.53
N TYR A 38 0.36 -13.59 -4.56
CA TYR A 38 0.02 -14.35 -3.35
C TYR A 38 1.26 -14.65 -2.48
N TRP A 39 2.39 -14.89 -3.10
CA TRP A 39 3.65 -15.04 -2.36
C TRP A 39 4.06 -13.74 -1.66
N GLN A 40 3.98 -12.60 -2.34
CA GLN A 40 4.27 -11.29 -1.75
C GLN A 40 3.31 -10.95 -0.63
N GLU A 41 2.00 -11.16 -0.83
CA GLU A 41 0.98 -10.95 0.19
C GLU A 41 1.27 -11.78 1.45
N LYS A 42 1.49 -13.08 1.30
CA LYS A 42 1.84 -13.98 2.40
C LYS A 42 3.07 -13.48 3.16
N TYR A 43 4.12 -13.08 2.46
CA TYR A 43 5.35 -12.58 3.07
C TYR A 43 5.11 -11.28 3.86
N LEU A 44 4.33 -10.36 3.31
CA LEU A 44 3.93 -9.12 3.99
C LEU A 44 3.13 -9.40 5.26
N LEU A 45 2.17 -10.32 5.20
CA LEU A 45 1.34 -10.69 6.35
C LEU A 45 2.18 -11.34 7.47
N GLU A 46 3.11 -12.22 7.13
CA GLU A 46 4.04 -12.85 8.09
C GLU A 46 4.97 -11.81 8.74
N ASP A 47 5.47 -10.84 7.99
CA ASP A 47 6.32 -9.76 8.51
C ASP A 47 5.54 -8.86 9.47
N ILE A 48 4.33 -8.45 9.12
CA ILE A 48 3.45 -7.66 9.99
C ILE A 48 3.13 -8.45 11.28
N GLN A 49 2.84 -9.75 11.17
CA GLN A 49 2.57 -10.60 12.34
C GLN A 49 3.76 -10.61 13.31
N LYS A 50 4.97 -10.87 12.81
CA LYS A 50 6.20 -10.89 13.62
C LYS A 50 6.46 -9.55 14.29
N LYS A 51 6.31 -8.45 13.54
CA LYS A 51 6.49 -7.09 14.05
C LYS A 51 5.46 -6.74 15.13
N PHE A 52 4.21 -7.17 14.96
CA PHE A 52 3.17 -6.99 15.97
C PHE A 52 3.52 -7.71 17.29
N GLU A 53 3.97 -8.98 17.19
CA GLU A 53 4.32 -9.80 18.36
C GLU A 53 5.46 -9.23 19.20
N ILE A 54 6.42 -8.55 18.57
CA ILE A 54 7.54 -7.90 19.27
C ILE A 54 7.25 -6.46 19.69
N GLY A 55 6.03 -5.94 19.44
CA GLY A 55 5.66 -4.56 19.76
C GLY A 55 6.45 -3.51 18.96
N TYR A 56 6.71 -3.79 17.68
CA TYR A 56 7.48 -2.90 16.80
C TYR A 56 6.82 -1.52 16.66
N GLN A 57 7.58 -0.44 16.90
CA GLN A 57 7.09 0.93 16.93
C GLN A 57 7.57 1.79 15.76
N ASP A 58 8.58 1.33 15.01
CA ASP A 58 9.11 2.09 13.90
C ASP A 58 8.23 1.99 12.64
N CYS A 59 8.55 2.77 11.63
CA CYS A 59 7.87 2.76 10.33
C CYS A 59 7.99 1.39 9.66
N LEU A 60 6.85 0.81 9.26
CA LEU A 60 6.80 -0.47 8.56
C LEU A 60 7.29 -0.34 7.12
N PHE A 61 6.81 0.67 6.42
CA PHE A 61 7.27 1.09 5.10
C PHE A 61 6.79 2.52 4.79
N GLU A 62 7.43 3.12 3.79
CA GLU A 62 7.10 4.48 3.32
C GLU A 62 7.04 4.55 1.79
N ASP A 63 6.18 5.45 1.28
CA ASP A 63 6.16 5.88 -0.12
C ASP A 63 6.45 7.38 -0.16
N LYS A 64 7.55 7.77 -0.83
CA LYS A 64 8.07 9.14 -0.82
C LYS A 64 7.46 10.01 -1.92
N GLY A 65 7.22 11.28 -1.60
CA GLY A 65 6.84 12.30 -2.57
C GLY A 65 5.47 12.07 -3.22
N SER A 66 4.56 11.37 -2.55
CA SER A 66 3.20 11.13 -3.04
C SER A 66 2.40 12.41 -3.11
N LYS A 67 1.56 12.56 -4.14
CA LYS A 67 0.64 13.70 -4.27
C LYS A 67 -0.58 13.46 -3.39
N ILE A 68 -0.90 14.45 -2.56
CA ILE A 68 -2.00 14.38 -1.60
C ILE A 68 -3.12 15.31 -2.01
N TYR A 69 -4.34 14.76 -2.01
CA TYR A 69 -5.58 15.51 -2.26
C TYR A 69 -6.50 15.34 -1.06
N TYR A 70 -7.28 16.36 -0.80
CA TYR A 70 -8.25 16.40 0.30
C TYR A 70 -9.55 17.03 -0.19
N GLY A 71 -10.67 16.51 0.27
CA GLY A 71 -12.01 17.08 0.08
C GLY A 71 -12.72 17.23 1.41
N LYS A 72 -13.62 18.19 1.48
CA LYS A 72 -14.49 18.37 2.63
C LYS A 72 -15.92 18.11 2.20
N GLU A 73 -16.57 17.12 2.82
CA GLU A 73 -17.92 16.66 2.46
C GLU A 73 -18.05 16.39 0.94
N ASP A 74 -19.04 16.89 0.25
CA ASP A 74 -19.28 16.66 -1.17
C ASP A 74 -18.44 17.55 -2.12
N ALA A 75 -17.40 18.21 -1.61
CA ALA A 75 -16.55 19.07 -2.42
C ALA A 75 -15.53 18.26 -3.25
N ASP A 76 -15.16 18.79 -4.43
CA ASP A 76 -14.09 18.21 -5.24
C ASP A 76 -12.78 18.12 -4.47
N LEU A 77 -12.06 17.01 -4.67
CA LEU A 77 -10.73 16.82 -4.07
C LEU A 77 -9.73 17.84 -4.62
N GLN A 78 -9.15 18.63 -3.74
CA GLN A 78 -8.13 19.62 -4.07
C GLN A 78 -6.76 19.14 -3.66
N SER A 79 -5.74 19.44 -4.46
CA SER A 79 -4.35 19.15 -4.10
C SER A 79 -3.92 19.96 -2.89
N ILE A 80 -3.37 19.30 -1.88
CA ILE A 80 -2.84 19.95 -0.68
C ILE A 80 -1.31 19.82 -0.56
N GLY A 81 -0.65 19.29 -1.60
CA GLY A 81 0.81 19.22 -1.70
C GLY A 81 1.35 17.81 -1.89
N GLN A 82 2.66 17.67 -1.69
CA GLN A 82 3.35 16.38 -1.71
C GLN A 82 3.82 16.01 -0.31
N ALA A 83 3.72 14.72 0.01
CA ALA A 83 4.14 14.19 1.30
C ALA A 83 4.79 12.80 1.17
N ASP A 84 5.66 12.48 2.11
CA ASP A 84 6.08 11.12 2.37
C ASP A 84 4.99 10.44 3.22
N VAL A 85 4.50 9.30 2.74
CA VAL A 85 3.43 8.53 3.39
C VAL A 85 4.07 7.39 4.15
N LYS A 86 3.85 7.32 5.46
CA LYS A 86 4.49 6.33 6.36
C LYS A 86 3.44 5.49 7.07
N LEU A 87 3.62 4.17 7.04
CA LEU A 87 2.78 3.22 7.77
C LEU A 87 3.44 2.82 9.10
N PHE A 88 2.66 2.86 10.17
CA PHE A 88 2.99 2.34 11.50
C PHE A 88 1.94 1.32 11.94
N MET A 89 2.15 0.66 13.07
CA MET A 89 1.20 -0.32 13.61
C MET A 89 -0.12 0.28 14.12
N ASP A 90 -0.17 1.58 14.34
CA ASP A 90 -1.33 2.29 14.92
C ASP A 90 -1.86 3.44 14.06
N ARG A 91 -1.13 3.83 13.00
CA ARG A 91 -1.44 5.03 12.23
C ARG A 91 -0.79 5.06 10.84
N ILE A 92 -1.24 6.00 10.02
CA ILE A 92 -0.56 6.45 8.80
C ILE A 92 -0.21 7.93 8.99
N ASP A 93 1.03 8.30 8.71
CA ASP A 93 1.52 9.68 8.73
C ASP A 93 1.76 10.20 7.31
N LEU A 94 1.25 11.41 7.02
CA LEU A 94 1.62 12.21 5.85
C LEU A 94 2.59 13.30 6.30
N CYS A 95 3.85 13.20 5.89
CA CYS A 95 4.91 14.15 6.23
C CYS A 95 5.16 15.08 5.03
N PHE A 96 4.66 16.32 5.06
CA PHE A 96 4.78 17.28 3.97
C PHE A 96 6.18 17.88 3.94
N GLN A 97 6.81 17.86 2.75
CA GLN A 97 8.20 18.30 2.59
C GLN A 97 8.35 19.83 2.64
N GLU A 98 7.36 20.57 2.11
CA GLU A 98 7.48 22.02 1.91
C GLU A 98 7.33 22.85 3.20
N ASN A 99 6.61 22.36 4.20
CA ASN A 99 6.23 23.19 5.36
C ASN A 99 6.34 22.47 6.72
N SER A 100 7.00 21.33 6.76
CA SER A 100 7.11 20.49 7.97
C SER A 100 5.74 20.12 8.61
N LYS A 101 4.66 20.25 7.85
CA LYS A 101 3.31 19.86 8.28
C LYS A 101 3.21 18.34 8.31
N GLN A 102 2.54 17.82 9.32
CA GLN A 102 2.19 16.40 9.41
C GLN A 102 0.67 16.26 9.58
N ILE A 103 0.10 15.28 8.89
CA ILE A 103 -1.27 14.80 9.12
C ILE A 103 -1.16 13.34 9.54
N THR A 104 -1.79 12.99 10.65
CA THR A 104 -1.79 11.63 11.20
C THR A 104 -3.19 11.03 11.14
N PHE A 105 -3.30 9.87 10.52
CA PHE A 105 -4.52 9.06 10.48
C PHE A 105 -4.41 7.92 11.49
N ASN A 106 -4.92 8.13 12.70
CA ASN A 106 -5.00 7.06 13.70
C ASN A 106 -5.98 5.98 13.25
N PHE A 107 -5.63 4.71 13.40
CA PHE A 107 -6.48 3.61 12.95
C PHE A 107 -7.83 3.53 13.65
N ASN A 108 -7.96 4.05 14.86
CA ASN A 108 -9.25 4.13 15.55
C ASN A 108 -10.26 5.02 14.80
N ASP A 109 -9.78 6.11 14.20
CA ASP A 109 -10.60 7.11 13.49
C ASP A 109 -10.62 6.88 11.96
N LEU A 110 -9.77 6.00 11.45
CA LEU A 110 -9.70 5.62 10.05
C LEU A 110 -10.88 4.69 9.73
N GLN A 111 -11.71 5.07 8.77
CA GLN A 111 -12.95 4.38 8.45
C GLN A 111 -12.82 3.39 7.31
N ALA A 112 -12.08 3.79 6.27
CA ALA A 112 -11.83 2.94 5.11
C ALA A 112 -10.51 3.29 4.43
N ILE A 113 -9.93 2.30 3.75
CA ILE A 113 -8.80 2.42 2.85
C ILE A 113 -9.12 1.63 1.59
N ASN A 114 -9.09 2.28 0.42
CA ASN A 114 -9.48 1.68 -0.85
C ASN A 114 -8.39 1.91 -1.90
N PRO A 115 -7.70 0.86 -2.34
CA PRO A 115 -6.82 0.95 -3.49
C PRO A 115 -7.63 1.14 -4.77
N GLN A 116 -7.11 2.00 -5.64
CA GLN A 116 -7.68 2.28 -6.94
C GLN A 116 -6.61 2.06 -8.02
N VAL A 117 -7.04 2.01 -9.28
CA VAL A 117 -6.13 1.93 -10.41
C VAL A 117 -5.14 3.10 -10.45
N HIS A 118 -4.00 2.93 -11.11
CA HIS A 118 -2.94 3.93 -11.26
C HIS A 118 -2.34 4.40 -9.91
N GLU A 119 -2.00 3.42 -9.04
CA GLU A 119 -1.29 3.66 -7.77
C GLU A 119 -2.00 4.67 -6.86
N ARG A 120 -3.31 4.72 -6.95
CA ARG A 120 -4.16 5.61 -6.18
C ARG A 120 -4.72 4.91 -4.97
N LEU A 121 -4.58 5.52 -3.80
CA LEU A 121 -5.13 5.08 -2.53
C LEU A 121 -6.12 6.12 -2.02
N GLU A 122 -7.35 5.73 -1.76
CA GLU A 122 -8.35 6.57 -1.11
C GLU A 122 -8.48 6.20 0.36
N ILE A 123 -8.46 7.21 1.21
CA ILE A 123 -8.57 7.10 2.67
C ILE A 123 -9.77 7.93 3.12
N TYR A 124 -10.60 7.32 3.96
CA TYR A 124 -11.68 8.03 4.67
C TYR A 124 -11.32 8.13 6.14
N TYR A 125 -11.11 9.37 6.59
CA TYR A 125 -10.70 9.69 7.95
C TYR A 125 -11.62 10.75 8.55
N LYS A 126 -12.33 10.42 9.64
CA LYS A 126 -13.31 11.30 10.29
C LYS A 126 -14.37 11.85 9.32
N ASN A 127 -14.87 10.99 8.43
CA ASN A 127 -15.80 11.28 7.34
C ASN A 127 -15.25 12.22 6.25
N GLU A 128 -13.96 12.46 6.21
CA GLU A 128 -13.33 13.29 5.19
C GLU A 128 -12.49 12.42 4.22
N PRO A 129 -12.66 12.62 2.90
CA PRO A 129 -11.92 11.87 1.91
C PRO A 129 -10.53 12.46 1.66
N TYR A 130 -9.54 11.59 1.64
CA TYR A 130 -8.18 11.88 1.19
C TYR A 130 -7.85 10.96 0.02
N ARG A 131 -7.10 11.46 -0.95
CA ARG A 131 -6.54 10.69 -2.04
C ARG A 131 -5.04 10.84 -2.05
N ILE A 132 -4.35 9.71 -2.10
CA ILE A 132 -2.90 9.61 -2.20
C ILE A 132 -2.59 9.02 -3.57
N ILE A 133 -1.73 9.68 -4.34
CA ILE A 133 -1.26 9.18 -5.63
C ILE A 133 0.24 9.00 -5.52
N GLY A 134 0.71 7.77 -5.72
CA GLY A 134 2.13 7.43 -5.67
C GLY A 134 2.95 8.28 -6.65
N SER A 135 4.16 8.63 -6.27
CA SER A 135 5.03 9.54 -7.03
C SER A 135 5.65 8.91 -8.28
N ARG A 136 5.63 7.59 -8.39
CA ARG A 136 6.28 6.83 -9.46
C ARG A 136 5.50 5.57 -9.80
N GLU A 137 5.73 5.06 -11.00
CA GLU A 137 5.27 3.72 -11.40
C GLU A 137 5.83 2.65 -10.45
N GLY A 138 5.03 1.63 -10.17
CA GLY A 138 5.39 0.52 -9.31
C GLY A 138 5.19 0.74 -7.81
N VAL A 139 4.66 1.90 -7.38
CA VAL A 139 4.09 2.05 -6.04
C VAL A 139 2.78 1.28 -5.99
N SER A 140 2.63 0.36 -5.06
CA SER A 140 1.44 -0.49 -4.97
C SER A 140 0.45 0.02 -3.92
N ALA A 141 -0.67 0.58 -4.35
CA ALA A 141 -1.77 0.94 -3.45
C ALA A 141 -2.35 -0.29 -2.74
N LEU A 142 -2.34 -1.45 -3.40
CA LEU A 142 -2.81 -2.72 -2.83
C LEU A 142 -1.98 -3.17 -1.62
N LYS A 143 -0.65 -2.92 -1.63
CA LYS A 143 0.22 -3.18 -0.48
C LYS A 143 -0.28 -2.48 0.79
N TRP A 144 -0.76 -1.24 0.66
CA TRP A 144 -1.31 -0.47 1.76
C TRP A 144 -2.58 -1.08 2.32
N GLU A 145 -3.51 -1.47 1.45
CA GLU A 145 -4.75 -2.12 1.86
C GLU A 145 -4.49 -3.43 2.60
N VAL A 146 -3.66 -4.30 2.03
CA VAL A 146 -3.28 -5.59 2.66
C VAL A 146 -2.69 -5.37 4.04
N ALA A 147 -1.76 -4.42 4.17
CA ALA A 147 -1.11 -4.13 5.44
C ALA A 147 -2.07 -3.55 6.49
N VAL A 148 -2.88 -2.55 6.12
CA VAL A 148 -3.84 -1.93 7.03
C VAL A 148 -4.91 -2.93 7.48
N ASN A 149 -5.42 -3.76 6.56
CA ASN A 149 -6.37 -4.81 6.88
C ASN A 149 -5.78 -5.84 7.85
N ALA A 150 -4.51 -6.23 7.66
CA ALA A 150 -3.82 -7.12 8.60
C ALA A 150 -3.71 -6.51 10.00
N ILE A 151 -3.37 -5.23 10.09
CA ILE A 151 -3.28 -4.50 11.35
C ILE A 151 -4.66 -4.36 12.01
N TRP A 152 -5.71 -3.99 11.27
CA TRP A 152 -7.07 -3.92 11.80
C TRP A 152 -7.53 -5.26 12.40
N LYS A 153 -7.25 -6.39 11.76
CA LYS A 153 -7.52 -7.72 12.33
C LYS A 153 -6.81 -7.92 13.67
N LYS A 154 -5.56 -7.47 13.81
CA LYS A 154 -4.80 -7.57 15.07
C LYS A 154 -5.35 -6.65 16.16
N LEU A 155 -5.90 -5.50 15.79
CA LEU A 155 -6.49 -4.53 16.70
C LEU A 155 -7.96 -4.84 17.04
N GLY A 156 -8.55 -5.93 16.53
CA GLY A 156 -9.96 -6.27 16.73
C GLY A 156 -10.94 -5.33 16.01
N GLN A 157 -10.51 -4.74 14.90
CA GLN A 157 -11.29 -3.77 14.11
C GLN A 157 -11.76 -4.36 12.77
N GLU A 158 -12.10 -5.67 12.74
CA GLU A 158 -12.52 -6.37 11.53
C GLU A 158 -13.78 -5.81 10.88
N ASN A 159 -14.59 -5.08 11.61
CA ASN A 159 -15.75 -4.36 11.07
C ASN A 159 -15.41 -3.27 10.05
N LYS A 160 -14.13 -2.88 9.94
CA LYS A 160 -13.63 -1.91 8.95
C LYS A 160 -13.13 -2.54 7.66
N LEU A 161 -13.01 -3.87 7.63
CA LEU A 161 -12.53 -4.58 6.45
C LEU A 161 -13.51 -4.44 5.29
N SER A 162 -12.98 -4.18 4.10
CA SER A 162 -13.80 -4.17 2.89
C SER A 162 -14.41 -5.56 2.64
N PRO A 163 -15.71 -5.68 2.36
CA PRO A 163 -16.36 -6.96 2.10
C PRO A 163 -15.83 -7.67 0.83
N TYR A 164 -15.07 -6.98 -0.02
CA TYR A 164 -14.51 -7.54 -1.26
C TYR A 164 -13.26 -8.41 -1.05
N ILE A 165 -12.70 -8.46 0.17
CA ILE A 165 -11.47 -9.22 0.47
C ILE A 165 -11.76 -10.61 1.04
N ASN A 166 -13.02 -10.95 1.28
CA ASN A 166 -13.44 -12.24 1.84
C ASN A 166 -13.94 -13.23 0.77
N MET A 167 -13.54 -13.08 -0.51
CA MET A 167 -13.83 -14.05 -1.57
C MET A 167 -12.66 -14.97 -1.83
#